data_2067a4dbf87b65591df6bcfaab1b153f
#
_entry.id   2067a4dbf87b65591df6bcfaab1b153f
#
_cell.length_a   1.000
_cell.length_b   1.000
_cell.length_c   1.000
_cell.angle_alpha   90.00
_cell.angle_beta   90.00
_cell.angle_gamma   90.00
#
_symmetry.space_group_name_H-M   'P 1'
#
loop_
_entity.id
_entity.type
_entity.pdbx_description
1 polymer ?
#
loop_
_entity_poly.entity_id
_entity_poly.type
_entity_poly.pdbx_seq_one_letter_code
_entity_poly.pdbx_strand_id
1 'polypeptide(L)'
;MKNINNQNGLNSVWTDSLTRNLHPDSNALIDHLRTVHQEHAGFTEACASSCRDEAGRNSYEWLAEIVPHNESLNILDLACGSGPLLKILFDRNKNLNLKGIDMCPEELNLAKKLLINSKVNLIESKAQNLSAINDNSIDIVLCHWALTLMDPITPVLDEVKRVLNNKGQFAALIDGPMNIAPKYKEVHDLIYSYVQEEIPSYGEIDLGDPRIRGSKSLSDLANKTFPGANVTIDTNVVSMNGPVTQVAEIAAGFFYAAFVLKPKKRESMIADLSNILTISKESTYAERQGRFSMPISRLLVVPALK
;
A
#
# COMPACT_ATOMS: atom_id res chain seq x y z
N MET A 1 21.47 7.03 9.00
CA MET A 1 21.30 7.46 7.59
C MET A 1 22.55 7.04 6.84
N LYS A 2 22.47 5.98 6.03
CA LYS A 2 23.55 5.66 5.09
C LYS A 2 23.29 6.48 3.84
N ASN A 3 24.19 7.44 3.54
CA ASN A 3 24.26 8.08 2.24
C ASN A 3 24.63 7.00 1.21
N ILE A 4 23.63 6.44 0.57
CA ILE A 4 23.83 5.68 -0.66
C ILE A 4 23.78 6.73 -1.77
N ASN A 5 24.97 7.14 -2.25
CA ASN A 5 25.14 7.85 -3.50
C ASN A 5 24.75 6.88 -4.66
N ASN A 6 23.50 6.56 -4.79
CA ASN A 6 22.99 5.86 -5.95
C ASN A 6 22.80 6.92 -7.06
N GLN A 7 23.81 7.12 -7.92
CA GLN A 7 23.75 8.03 -9.07
C GLN A 7 22.80 7.51 -10.15
N ASN A 8 22.34 6.27 -10.05
CA ASN A 8 21.41 5.63 -10.94
C ASN A 8 20.06 5.45 -10.20
N GLY A 9 18.95 5.67 -10.88
CA GLY A 9 17.62 5.26 -10.38
C GLY A 9 17.60 3.75 -10.13
N LEU A 10 16.56 3.28 -9.44
CA LEU A 10 16.40 1.86 -9.13
C LEU A 10 16.28 1.05 -10.43
N ASN A 11 17.15 0.07 -10.58
CA ASN A 11 17.18 -0.86 -11.71
C ASN A 11 16.84 -2.28 -11.24
N SER A 12 15.97 -2.98 -11.96
CA SER A 12 15.54 -4.34 -11.67
C SER A 12 15.27 -5.10 -12.96
N VAL A 13 15.15 -6.42 -12.87
CA VAL A 13 14.76 -7.25 -14.02
C VAL A 13 13.43 -6.78 -14.62
N TRP A 14 12.51 -6.29 -13.78
CA TRP A 14 11.21 -5.77 -14.21
C TRP A 14 11.37 -4.49 -15.06
N THR A 15 12.12 -3.48 -14.58
CA THR A 15 12.39 -2.23 -15.32
C THR A 15 13.22 -2.47 -16.59
N ASP A 16 14.21 -3.38 -16.54
CA ASP A 16 14.99 -3.77 -17.70
C ASP A 16 14.15 -4.42 -18.79
N SER A 17 13.19 -5.26 -18.40
CA SER A 17 12.25 -5.87 -19.35
C SER A 17 11.40 -4.82 -20.04
N LEU A 18 10.84 -3.86 -19.30
CA LEU A 18 10.07 -2.75 -19.85
C LEU A 18 10.90 -1.89 -20.80
N THR A 19 12.14 -1.57 -20.45
CA THR A 19 13.06 -0.81 -21.32
C THR A 19 13.30 -1.51 -22.66
N ARG A 20 13.27 -2.83 -22.66
CA ARG A 20 13.40 -3.67 -23.90
C ARG A 20 12.07 -3.99 -24.56
N ASN A 21 10.98 -3.40 -24.12
CA ASN A 21 9.63 -3.65 -24.61
C ASN A 21 9.20 -5.13 -24.47
N LEU A 22 9.66 -5.78 -23.39
CA LEU A 22 9.31 -7.15 -23.01
C LEU A 22 8.31 -7.13 -21.87
N HIS A 23 7.40 -8.11 -21.83
CA HIS A 23 6.47 -8.30 -20.72
C HIS A 23 7.19 -9.05 -19.58
N PRO A 24 7.46 -8.40 -18.41
CA PRO A 24 8.05 -9.08 -17.27
C PRO A 24 7.07 -10.07 -16.63
N ASP A 25 7.59 -11.13 -16.03
CA ASP A 25 6.78 -12.09 -15.30
C ASP A 25 6.55 -11.68 -13.84
N SER A 26 5.71 -12.44 -13.14
CA SER A 26 5.38 -12.20 -11.72
C SER A 26 6.60 -12.31 -10.79
N ASN A 27 7.64 -13.09 -11.14
CA ASN A 27 8.86 -13.16 -10.35
C ASN A 27 9.67 -11.89 -10.48
N ALA A 28 9.77 -11.34 -11.70
CA ALA A 28 10.41 -10.04 -11.93
C ALA A 28 9.70 -8.92 -11.16
N LEU A 29 8.37 -8.95 -11.07
CA LEU A 29 7.60 -8.01 -10.23
C LEU A 29 7.93 -8.18 -8.75
N ILE A 30 7.92 -9.39 -8.21
CA ILE A 30 8.26 -9.66 -6.81
C ILE A 30 9.67 -9.17 -6.48
N ASP A 31 10.64 -9.43 -7.36
CA ASP A 31 12.02 -8.97 -7.17
C ASP A 31 12.14 -7.44 -7.24
N HIS A 32 11.38 -6.79 -8.13
CA HIS A 32 11.30 -5.33 -8.20
C HIS A 32 10.77 -4.73 -6.90
N LEU A 33 9.62 -5.21 -6.43
CA LEU A 33 8.99 -4.75 -5.17
C LEU A 33 9.94 -4.97 -3.99
N ARG A 34 10.57 -6.16 -3.89
CA ARG A 34 11.55 -6.44 -2.85
C ARG A 34 12.72 -5.46 -2.89
N THR A 35 13.26 -5.16 -4.06
CA THR A 35 14.39 -4.22 -4.21
C THR A 35 14.00 -2.83 -3.71
N VAL A 36 12.80 -2.33 -4.07
CA VAL A 36 12.30 -1.03 -3.56
C VAL A 36 12.24 -1.04 -2.03
N HIS A 37 11.66 -2.06 -1.42
CA HIS A 37 11.54 -2.15 0.04
C HIS A 37 12.88 -2.38 0.76
N GLN A 38 13.84 -3.06 0.12
CA GLN A 38 15.19 -3.20 0.67
C GLN A 38 15.93 -1.86 0.74
N GLU A 39 15.79 -1.04 -0.29
CA GLU A 39 16.48 0.27 -0.35
C GLU A 39 15.74 1.36 0.42
N HIS A 40 14.41 1.27 0.51
CA HIS A 40 13.52 2.32 1.01
C HIS A 40 12.46 1.80 2.01
N ALA A 41 12.83 0.88 2.92
CA ALA A 41 11.88 0.31 3.88
C ALA A 41 11.08 1.40 4.63
N GLY A 42 9.77 1.22 4.76
CA GLY A 42 8.85 2.17 5.39
C GLY A 42 8.47 3.38 4.54
N PHE A 43 8.78 3.41 3.24
CA PHE A 43 8.58 4.60 2.40
C PHE A 43 7.10 5.00 2.23
N THR A 44 6.20 4.03 2.15
CA THR A 44 4.75 4.28 2.01
C THR A 44 4.12 4.83 3.29
N GLU A 45 4.73 4.54 4.45
CA GLU A 45 4.21 4.92 5.76
C GLU A 45 4.11 6.44 5.94
N ALA A 46 5.08 7.19 5.43
CA ALA A 46 5.10 8.65 5.56
C ALA A 46 3.85 9.29 4.93
N CYS A 47 3.44 8.85 3.74
CA CYS A 47 2.26 9.35 3.06
C CYS A 47 0.98 8.84 3.74
N ALA A 48 0.89 7.52 3.97
CA ALA A 48 -0.29 6.89 4.59
C ALA A 48 -0.60 7.43 5.99
N SER A 49 0.46 7.72 6.79
CA SER A 49 0.30 8.28 8.13
C SER A 49 0.03 9.79 8.16
N SER A 50 0.44 10.53 7.12
CA SER A 50 0.25 11.98 7.06
C SER A 50 -1.11 12.39 6.50
N CYS A 51 -1.70 11.58 5.63
CA CYS A 51 -2.99 11.86 5.02
C CYS A 51 -4.15 11.50 5.96
N ARG A 52 -5.12 12.42 6.08
CA ARG A 52 -6.31 12.27 6.93
C ARG A 52 -7.59 12.43 6.12
N ASP A 53 -8.63 11.68 6.49
CA ASP A 53 -9.99 11.90 5.99
C ASP A 53 -10.71 13.04 6.77
N GLU A 54 -11.95 13.31 6.44
CA GLU A 54 -12.76 14.34 7.10
C GLU A 54 -13.01 14.05 8.60
N ALA A 55 -12.95 12.76 9.01
CA ALA A 55 -13.06 12.36 10.41
C ALA A 55 -11.69 12.41 11.16
N GLY A 56 -10.62 12.83 10.49
CA GLY A 56 -9.27 12.94 11.04
C GLY A 56 -8.49 11.61 11.07
N ARG A 57 -9.00 10.56 10.44
CA ARG A 57 -8.38 9.22 10.41
C ARG A 57 -7.42 9.10 9.23
N ASN A 58 -6.29 8.45 9.45
CA ASN A 58 -5.46 7.97 8.35
C ASN A 58 -6.00 6.64 7.78
N SER A 59 -5.39 6.16 6.71
CA SER A 59 -5.79 4.92 6.03
C SER A 59 -5.64 3.67 6.90
N TYR A 60 -4.62 3.60 7.77
CA TYR A 60 -4.46 2.52 8.73
C TYR A 60 -5.57 2.52 9.79
N GLU A 61 -5.89 3.69 10.34
CA GLU A 61 -6.94 3.87 11.33
C GLU A 61 -8.31 3.50 10.73
N TRP A 62 -8.58 3.91 9.47
CA TRP A 62 -9.81 3.57 8.78
C TRP A 62 -9.94 2.05 8.53
N LEU A 63 -8.86 1.37 8.17
CA LEU A 63 -8.87 -0.09 8.02
C LEU A 63 -9.01 -0.78 9.38
N ALA A 64 -8.37 -0.29 10.42
CA ALA A 64 -8.42 -0.85 11.77
C ALA A 64 -9.83 -0.82 12.39
N GLU A 65 -10.75 0.04 11.95
CA GLU A 65 -12.13 0.10 12.45
C GLU A 65 -12.92 -1.21 12.23
N ILE A 66 -12.52 -2.04 11.28
CA ILE A 66 -13.12 -3.36 11.05
C ILE A 66 -12.98 -4.28 12.28
N VAL A 67 -11.91 -4.07 13.08
CA VAL A 67 -11.64 -4.89 14.25
C VAL A 67 -12.40 -4.36 15.47
N PRO A 68 -13.28 -5.16 16.12
CA PRO A 68 -13.98 -4.78 17.34
C PRO A 68 -13.04 -4.41 18.49
N HIS A 69 -13.42 -3.45 19.32
CA HIS A 69 -12.56 -2.91 20.39
C HIS A 69 -12.37 -3.83 21.60
N ASN A 70 -13.38 -4.65 21.93
CA ASN A 70 -13.45 -5.34 23.22
C ASN A 70 -13.43 -6.87 23.08
N GLU A 71 -13.02 -7.39 21.94
CA GLU A 71 -12.98 -8.83 21.68
C GLU A 71 -11.53 -9.33 21.68
N SER A 72 -11.36 -10.62 22.04
CA SER A 72 -10.10 -11.33 21.90
C SER A 72 -10.15 -12.10 20.58
N LEU A 73 -9.48 -11.58 19.56
CA LEU A 73 -9.51 -12.08 18.20
C LEU A 73 -8.10 -12.40 17.67
N ASN A 74 -8.03 -13.39 16.80
CA ASN A 74 -6.83 -13.70 16.02
C ASN A 74 -6.82 -12.86 14.74
N ILE A 75 -5.92 -11.91 14.65
CA ILE A 75 -5.81 -10.97 13.52
C ILE A 75 -4.54 -11.27 12.74
N LEU A 76 -4.66 -11.33 11.42
CA LEU A 76 -3.54 -11.42 10.50
C LEU A 76 -3.46 -10.12 9.68
N ASP A 77 -2.33 -9.42 9.77
CA ASP A 77 -1.95 -8.33 8.87
C ASP A 77 -1.10 -8.89 7.74
N LEU A 78 -1.66 -8.96 6.54
CA LEU A 78 -1.05 -9.54 5.34
C LEU A 78 -0.26 -8.48 4.58
N ALA A 79 1.02 -8.71 4.37
CA ALA A 79 2.00 -7.75 3.89
C ALA A 79 2.06 -6.53 4.85
N CYS A 80 2.43 -6.80 6.10
CA CYS A 80 2.33 -5.85 7.21
C CYS A 80 3.37 -4.72 7.17
N GLY A 81 4.37 -4.80 6.27
CA GLY A 81 5.44 -3.82 6.14
C GLY A 81 6.14 -3.54 7.48
N SER A 82 6.38 -2.28 7.78
CA SER A 82 6.98 -1.79 9.03
C SER A 82 6.06 -1.89 10.27
N GLY A 83 4.83 -2.41 10.12
CA GLY A 83 3.93 -2.75 11.22
C GLY A 83 3.02 -1.66 11.79
N PRO A 84 2.72 -0.54 11.10
CA PRO A 84 1.91 0.55 11.64
C PRO A 84 0.48 0.13 11.98
N LEU A 85 -0.15 -0.71 11.15
CA LEU A 85 -1.49 -1.24 11.43
C LEU A 85 -1.51 -2.11 12.69
N LEU A 86 -0.52 -3.01 12.81
CA LEU A 86 -0.35 -3.86 14.01
C LEU A 86 -0.14 -3.03 15.27
N LYS A 87 0.60 -1.92 15.17
CA LYS A 87 0.83 -1.00 16.30
C LYS A 87 -0.47 -0.33 16.76
N ILE A 88 -1.28 0.16 15.82
CA ILE A 88 -2.60 0.75 16.11
C ILE A 88 -3.50 -0.27 16.81
N LEU A 89 -3.59 -1.49 16.28
CA LEU A 89 -4.41 -2.56 16.85
C LEU A 89 -3.93 -2.97 18.24
N PHE A 90 -2.63 -3.15 18.44
CA PHE A 90 -2.04 -3.47 19.73
C PHE A 90 -2.29 -2.39 20.76
N ASP A 91 -2.14 -1.11 20.40
CA ASP A 91 -2.37 -0.01 21.35
C ASP A 91 -3.83 0.10 21.76
N ARG A 92 -4.75 -0.20 20.82
CA ARG A 92 -6.18 -0.13 21.03
C ARG A 92 -6.72 -1.28 21.91
N ASN A 93 -6.20 -2.51 21.71
CA ASN A 93 -6.65 -3.68 22.44
C ASN A 93 -5.50 -4.69 22.64
N LYS A 94 -5.02 -4.81 23.89
CA LYS A 94 -3.93 -5.72 24.27
C LYS A 94 -4.32 -7.21 24.29
N ASN A 95 -5.61 -7.54 24.17
CA ASN A 95 -6.12 -8.91 24.16
C ASN A 95 -6.17 -9.51 22.75
N LEU A 96 -5.84 -8.74 21.71
CA LEU A 96 -5.75 -9.25 20.35
C LEU A 96 -4.52 -10.16 20.21
N ASN A 97 -4.70 -11.28 19.50
CA ASN A 97 -3.61 -12.15 19.08
C ASN A 97 -3.20 -11.73 17.67
N LEU A 98 -2.17 -10.89 17.58
CA LEU A 98 -1.73 -10.24 16.35
C LEU A 98 -0.62 -11.02 15.68
N LYS A 99 -0.76 -11.26 14.38
CA LYS A 99 0.26 -11.79 13.49
C LYS A 99 0.46 -10.84 12.31
N GLY A 100 1.72 -10.64 11.91
CA GLY A 100 2.08 -9.91 10.71
C GLY A 100 2.91 -10.79 9.79
N ILE A 101 2.61 -10.76 8.51
CA ILE A 101 3.39 -11.43 7.46
C ILE A 101 3.89 -10.40 6.48
N ASP A 102 5.17 -10.46 6.16
CA ASP A 102 5.78 -9.69 5.06
C ASP A 102 6.89 -10.49 4.40
N MET A 103 7.13 -10.25 3.12
CA MET A 103 8.21 -10.92 2.38
C MET A 103 9.55 -10.22 2.49
N CYS A 104 9.58 -8.98 3.03
CA CYS A 104 10.78 -8.15 3.10
C CYS A 104 11.35 -8.13 4.52
N PRO A 105 12.55 -8.69 4.76
CA PRO A 105 13.18 -8.70 6.07
C PRO A 105 13.46 -7.29 6.61
N GLU A 106 13.74 -6.32 5.75
CA GLU A 106 14.01 -4.93 6.14
C GLU A 106 12.77 -4.27 6.74
N GLU A 107 11.61 -4.49 6.15
CA GLU A 107 10.31 -4.06 6.70
C GLU A 107 10.04 -4.73 8.05
N LEU A 108 10.22 -6.06 8.13
CA LEU A 108 10.04 -6.78 9.38
C LEU A 108 11.02 -6.34 10.49
N ASN A 109 12.22 -5.89 10.13
CA ASN A 109 13.17 -5.31 11.08
C ASN A 109 12.69 -3.96 11.64
N LEU A 110 12.02 -3.14 10.83
CA LEU A 110 11.34 -1.92 11.30
C LEU A 110 10.15 -2.28 12.19
N ALA A 111 9.32 -3.23 11.76
CA ALA A 111 8.19 -3.71 12.54
C ALA A 111 8.60 -4.25 13.92
N LYS A 112 9.68 -5.04 14.01
CA LYS A 112 10.24 -5.52 15.29
C LYS A 112 10.63 -4.38 16.23
N LYS A 113 11.20 -3.30 15.71
CA LYS A 113 11.56 -2.11 16.50
C LYS A 113 10.33 -1.36 16.96
N LEU A 114 9.34 -1.17 16.08
CA LEU A 114 8.09 -0.48 16.38
C LEU A 114 7.27 -1.22 17.44
N LEU A 115 7.29 -2.56 17.41
CA LEU A 115 6.48 -3.47 18.21
C LEU A 115 7.27 -4.12 19.37
N ILE A 116 8.41 -3.56 19.76
CA ILE A 116 9.36 -4.17 20.72
C ILE A 116 8.73 -4.57 22.06
N ASN A 117 7.69 -3.86 22.51
CA ASN A 117 6.99 -4.12 23.75
C ASN A 117 5.66 -4.88 23.55
N SER A 118 5.47 -5.50 22.39
CA SER A 118 4.25 -6.23 22.05
C SER A 118 4.48 -7.73 21.97
N LYS A 119 3.38 -8.50 21.99
CA LYS A 119 3.38 -9.96 21.75
C LYS A 119 3.02 -10.29 20.29
N VAL A 120 3.24 -9.36 19.36
CA VAL A 120 2.95 -9.56 17.94
C VAL A 120 3.90 -10.59 17.36
N ASN A 121 3.36 -11.60 16.66
CA ASN A 121 4.15 -12.59 15.94
C ASN A 121 4.40 -12.11 14.50
N LEU A 122 5.66 -11.85 14.15
CA LEU A 122 6.09 -11.42 12.82
C LEU A 122 6.74 -12.60 12.08
N ILE A 123 6.25 -12.87 10.86
CA ILE A 123 6.63 -14.01 10.04
C ILE A 123 7.11 -13.52 8.66
N GLU A 124 8.29 -13.95 8.25
CA GLU A 124 8.79 -13.70 6.90
C GLU A 124 8.19 -14.75 5.94
N SER A 125 7.30 -14.30 5.06
CA SER A 125 6.71 -15.13 4.02
C SER A 125 6.05 -14.28 2.93
N LYS A 126 5.90 -14.89 1.73
CA LYS A 126 5.08 -14.30 0.65
C LYS A 126 3.59 -14.47 0.98
N ALA A 127 2.76 -13.53 0.54
CA ALA A 127 1.30 -13.61 0.70
C ALA A 127 0.66 -14.83 0.03
N GLN A 128 1.31 -15.38 -1.00
CA GLN A 128 0.90 -16.61 -1.70
C GLN A 128 1.20 -17.90 -0.90
N ASN A 129 1.87 -17.79 0.25
CA ASN A 129 2.24 -18.93 1.08
C ASN A 129 2.07 -18.62 2.56
N LEU A 130 0.93 -18.94 3.11
CA LEU A 130 0.62 -18.79 4.52
C LEU A 130 0.74 -20.11 5.31
N SER A 131 1.62 -21.01 4.88
CA SER A 131 1.78 -22.35 5.50
C SER A 131 2.14 -22.33 6.99
N ALA A 132 2.69 -21.20 7.48
CA ALA A 132 2.92 -20.99 8.92
C ALA A 132 1.65 -20.65 9.72
N ILE A 133 0.51 -20.47 9.05
CA ILE A 133 -0.79 -20.18 9.66
C ILE A 133 -1.71 -21.40 9.44
N ASN A 134 -2.29 -21.89 10.53
CA ASN A 134 -3.21 -23.00 10.48
C ASN A 134 -4.51 -22.66 9.74
N ASP A 135 -5.14 -23.66 9.13
CA ASP A 135 -6.47 -23.53 8.54
C ASP A 135 -7.49 -23.09 9.58
N ASN A 136 -8.45 -22.30 9.18
CA ASN A 136 -9.59 -21.86 10.01
C ASN A 136 -9.20 -21.27 11.38
N SER A 137 -8.06 -20.57 11.47
CA SER A 137 -7.49 -20.10 12.73
C SER A 137 -7.52 -18.57 12.91
N ILE A 138 -7.89 -17.82 11.89
CA ILE A 138 -7.89 -16.36 11.87
C ILE A 138 -9.33 -15.84 11.85
N ASP A 139 -9.60 -14.86 12.71
CA ASP A 139 -10.91 -14.19 12.76
C ASP A 139 -10.99 -13.03 11.76
N ILE A 140 -9.91 -12.27 11.59
CA ILE A 140 -9.87 -11.17 10.62
C ILE A 140 -8.50 -11.16 9.92
N VAL A 141 -8.53 -11.14 8.58
CA VAL A 141 -7.36 -10.82 7.75
C VAL A 141 -7.49 -9.38 7.27
N LEU A 142 -6.44 -8.60 7.49
CA LEU A 142 -6.31 -7.23 7.00
C LEU A 142 -5.17 -7.17 5.99
N CYS A 143 -5.31 -6.31 4.97
CA CYS A 143 -4.25 -6.05 3.99
C CYS A 143 -4.27 -4.56 3.64
N HIS A 144 -3.20 -3.84 3.98
CA HIS A 144 -3.13 -2.40 3.77
C HIS A 144 -2.25 -2.09 2.54
N TRP A 145 -2.87 -1.65 1.46
CA TRP A 145 -2.27 -1.23 0.18
C TRP A 145 -1.39 -2.24 -0.58
N ALA A 146 -1.22 -3.45 -0.08
CA ALA A 146 -0.38 -4.43 -0.75
C ALA A 146 -1.13 -5.28 -1.78
N LEU A 147 -2.45 -5.41 -1.67
CA LEU A 147 -3.23 -6.27 -2.56
C LEU A 147 -3.10 -5.86 -4.04
N THR A 148 -2.98 -4.55 -4.30
CA THR A 148 -2.77 -3.97 -5.64
C THR A 148 -1.42 -4.31 -6.28
N LEU A 149 -0.49 -4.86 -5.51
CA LEU A 149 0.86 -5.21 -5.93
C LEU A 149 1.05 -6.73 -6.13
N MET A 150 0.01 -7.52 -5.87
CA MET A 150 0.10 -8.99 -5.88
C MET A 150 -0.31 -9.56 -7.24
N ASP A 151 0.59 -10.35 -7.83
CA ASP A 151 0.36 -11.09 -9.06
C ASP A 151 1.11 -12.44 -9.02
N PRO A 152 0.41 -13.58 -9.23
CA PRO A 152 -1.04 -13.72 -9.38
C PRO A 152 -1.80 -13.55 -8.05
N ILE A 153 -2.95 -12.91 -8.11
CA ILE A 153 -3.78 -12.63 -6.91
C ILE A 153 -4.54 -13.85 -6.39
N THR A 154 -4.90 -14.78 -7.28
CA THR A 154 -5.75 -15.93 -6.91
C THR A 154 -5.13 -16.79 -5.80
N PRO A 155 -3.85 -17.20 -5.84
CA PRO A 155 -3.23 -17.94 -4.73
C PRO A 155 -3.26 -17.19 -3.39
N VAL A 156 -3.15 -15.85 -3.42
CA VAL A 156 -3.23 -15.04 -2.20
C VAL A 156 -4.63 -15.12 -1.58
N LEU A 157 -5.66 -14.95 -2.40
CA LEU A 157 -7.05 -15.02 -1.91
C LEU A 157 -7.45 -16.43 -1.46
N ASP A 158 -6.91 -17.47 -2.10
CA ASP A 158 -7.10 -18.86 -1.69
C ASP A 158 -6.47 -19.11 -0.31
N GLU A 159 -5.28 -18.60 -0.05
CA GLU A 159 -4.63 -18.66 1.26
C GLU A 159 -5.40 -17.87 2.32
N VAL A 160 -5.85 -16.65 1.99
CA VAL A 160 -6.72 -15.86 2.88
C VAL A 160 -7.97 -16.65 3.25
N LYS A 161 -8.64 -17.27 2.27
CA LYS A 161 -9.82 -18.10 2.50
C LYS A 161 -9.51 -19.31 3.37
N ARG A 162 -8.37 -19.98 3.17
CA ARG A 162 -7.95 -21.17 3.94
C ARG A 162 -7.73 -20.84 5.41
N VAL A 163 -7.06 -19.73 5.72
CA VAL A 163 -6.72 -19.37 7.10
C VAL A 163 -7.89 -18.77 7.88
N LEU A 164 -8.87 -18.13 7.20
CA LEU A 164 -10.06 -17.59 7.84
C LEU A 164 -10.96 -18.67 8.40
N ASN A 165 -11.43 -18.48 9.62
CA ASN A 165 -12.45 -19.35 10.19
C ASN A 165 -13.83 -19.09 9.54
N ASN A 166 -14.82 -19.93 9.87
CA ASN A 166 -16.16 -19.88 9.26
C ASN A 166 -16.94 -18.56 9.47
N LYS A 167 -16.51 -17.73 10.43
CA LYS A 167 -17.07 -16.39 10.70
C LYS A 167 -16.07 -15.30 10.36
N GLY A 168 -14.91 -15.68 9.84
CA GLY A 168 -13.80 -14.78 9.60
C GLY A 168 -14.08 -13.75 8.51
N GLN A 169 -13.52 -12.57 8.65
CA GLN A 169 -13.68 -11.44 7.74
C GLN A 169 -12.35 -11.14 7.04
N PHE A 170 -12.45 -10.69 5.79
CA PHE A 170 -11.31 -10.14 5.07
C PHE A 170 -11.55 -8.68 4.73
N ALA A 171 -10.61 -7.81 5.04
CA ALA A 171 -10.65 -6.43 4.61
C ALA A 171 -9.30 -6.01 3.99
N ALA A 172 -9.39 -5.30 2.87
CA ALA A 172 -8.22 -4.76 2.20
C ALA A 172 -8.41 -3.28 1.85
N LEU A 173 -7.39 -2.49 2.11
CA LEU A 173 -7.32 -1.13 1.61
C LEU A 173 -6.52 -1.12 0.31
N ILE A 174 -7.06 -0.48 -0.70
CA ILE A 174 -6.51 -0.37 -2.05
C ILE A 174 -6.66 1.06 -2.57
N ASP A 175 -6.09 1.33 -3.75
CA ASP A 175 -6.31 2.59 -4.44
C ASP A 175 -7.80 2.80 -4.77
N GLY A 176 -8.26 4.02 -4.58
CA GLY A 176 -9.61 4.43 -4.99
C GLY A 176 -9.64 4.95 -6.43
N PRO A 177 -10.84 5.26 -6.96
CA PRO A 177 -10.99 5.85 -8.28
C PRO A 177 -10.26 7.20 -8.39
N MET A 178 -9.37 7.35 -9.38
CA MET A 178 -8.50 8.53 -9.51
C MET A 178 -9.25 9.88 -9.60
N ASN A 179 -10.50 9.87 -10.07
CA ASN A 179 -11.30 11.07 -10.33
C ASN A 179 -12.01 11.64 -9.10
N ILE A 180 -12.00 10.95 -7.95
CA ILE A 180 -12.70 11.44 -6.74
C ILE A 180 -11.82 12.31 -5.84
N ALA A 181 -10.48 12.23 -5.97
CA ALA A 181 -9.55 13.05 -5.20
C ALA A 181 -9.02 14.22 -6.05
N PRO A 182 -9.07 15.45 -5.52
CA PRO A 182 -8.59 16.63 -6.25
C PRO A 182 -7.13 16.50 -6.66
N LYS A 183 -6.83 16.77 -7.93
CA LYS A 183 -5.47 16.77 -8.52
C LYS A 183 -4.72 15.42 -8.46
N TYR A 184 -5.32 14.34 -7.95
CA TYR A 184 -4.62 13.04 -7.84
C TYR A 184 -4.20 12.51 -9.20
N LYS A 185 -5.09 12.59 -10.20
CA LYS A 185 -4.76 12.19 -11.57
C LYS A 185 -3.63 13.03 -12.16
N GLU A 186 -3.62 14.34 -11.93
CA GLU A 186 -2.54 15.23 -12.41
C GLU A 186 -1.19 14.87 -11.80
N VAL A 187 -1.17 14.55 -10.50
CA VAL A 187 0.04 14.07 -9.79
C VAL A 187 0.51 12.74 -10.36
N HIS A 188 -0.39 11.77 -10.52
CA HIS A 188 -0.10 10.48 -11.13
C HIS A 188 0.50 10.64 -12.53
N ASP A 189 -0.20 11.36 -13.40
CA ASP A 189 0.20 11.53 -14.80
C ASP A 189 1.56 12.25 -14.91
N LEU A 190 1.83 13.24 -14.06
CA LEU A 190 3.13 13.91 -14.02
C LEU A 190 4.26 12.93 -13.63
N ILE A 191 4.08 12.15 -12.56
CA ILE A 191 5.10 11.20 -12.11
C ILE A 191 5.39 10.18 -13.22
N TYR A 192 4.34 9.62 -13.82
CA TYR A 192 4.47 8.63 -14.89
C TYR A 192 5.11 9.23 -16.15
N SER A 193 4.78 10.47 -16.52
CA SER A 193 5.41 11.13 -17.68
C SER A 193 6.93 11.24 -17.54
N TYR A 194 7.41 11.56 -16.32
CA TYR A 194 8.85 11.61 -16.05
C TYR A 194 9.53 10.26 -16.19
N VAL A 195 8.88 9.18 -15.79
CA VAL A 195 9.42 7.82 -15.94
C VAL A 195 9.36 7.36 -17.39
N GLN A 196 8.28 7.65 -18.10
CA GLN A 196 8.08 7.27 -19.51
C GLN A 196 9.05 7.94 -20.47
N GLU A 197 9.67 9.06 -20.11
CA GLU A 197 10.78 9.62 -20.89
C GLU A 197 12.01 8.67 -20.93
N GLU A 198 12.24 7.85 -19.91
CA GLU A 198 13.34 6.86 -19.86
C GLU A 198 12.86 5.44 -20.19
N ILE A 199 11.64 5.09 -19.78
CA ILE A 199 11.01 3.78 -19.98
C ILE A 199 9.61 3.99 -20.57
N PRO A 200 9.47 4.16 -21.90
CA PRO A 200 8.21 4.53 -22.54
C PRO A 200 7.03 3.62 -22.21
N SER A 201 7.26 2.31 -22.01
CA SER A 201 6.22 1.34 -21.68
C SER A 201 5.88 1.28 -20.16
N TYR A 202 6.49 2.13 -19.32
CA TYR A 202 6.17 2.15 -17.90
C TYR A 202 4.71 2.59 -17.67
N GLY A 203 3.95 1.77 -16.95
CA GLY A 203 2.52 1.99 -16.72
C GLY A 203 1.60 1.40 -17.77
N GLU A 204 2.13 0.84 -18.88
CA GLU A 204 1.35 0.01 -19.80
C GLU A 204 1.06 -1.37 -19.20
N ILE A 205 1.94 -1.82 -18.31
CA ILE A 205 1.81 -3.06 -17.55
C ILE A 205 1.61 -2.69 -16.08
N ASP A 206 0.51 -3.12 -15.50
CA ASP A 206 0.19 -2.87 -14.10
C ASP A 206 1.19 -3.54 -13.15
N LEU A 207 1.53 -2.83 -12.07
CA LEU A 207 2.13 -3.47 -10.90
C LEU A 207 1.03 -4.28 -10.20
N GLY A 208 1.06 -5.61 -10.35
CA GLY A 208 0.07 -6.52 -9.77
C GLY A 208 -1.10 -6.87 -10.70
N ASP A 209 -2.05 -7.62 -10.18
CA ASP A 209 -3.19 -8.14 -10.95
C ASP A 209 -4.19 -7.01 -11.28
N PRO A 210 -4.49 -6.75 -12.57
CA PRO A 210 -5.35 -5.64 -12.97
C PRO A 210 -6.80 -5.76 -12.45
N ARG A 211 -7.25 -6.96 -12.06
CA ARG A 211 -8.60 -7.18 -11.51
C ARG A 211 -8.80 -6.47 -10.16
N ILE A 212 -7.72 -6.12 -9.47
CA ILE A 212 -7.81 -5.40 -8.17
C ILE A 212 -8.13 -3.92 -8.36
N ARG A 213 -7.77 -3.32 -9.51
CA ARG A 213 -7.87 -1.87 -9.72
C ARG A 213 -9.28 -1.36 -10.03
N GLY A 214 -10.17 -2.22 -10.46
CA GLY A 214 -11.56 -1.84 -10.78
C GLY A 214 -12.53 -2.35 -9.71
N SER A 215 -13.41 -1.50 -9.19
CA SER A 215 -14.39 -1.89 -8.15
C SER A 215 -15.24 -3.08 -8.58
N LYS A 216 -15.70 -3.12 -9.85
CA LYS A 216 -16.49 -4.23 -10.36
C LYS A 216 -15.68 -5.52 -10.44
N SER A 217 -14.49 -5.50 -11.06
CA SER A 217 -13.63 -6.68 -11.22
C SER A 217 -13.16 -7.23 -9.87
N LEU A 218 -12.86 -6.35 -8.92
CA LEU A 218 -12.53 -6.72 -7.55
C LEU A 218 -13.72 -7.38 -6.83
N SER A 219 -14.90 -6.80 -6.95
CA SER A 219 -16.14 -7.38 -6.37
C SER A 219 -16.44 -8.75 -6.97
N ASP A 220 -16.34 -8.90 -8.31
CA ASP A 220 -16.54 -10.17 -9.00
C ASP A 220 -15.51 -11.23 -8.53
N LEU A 221 -14.25 -10.83 -8.38
CA LEU A 221 -13.18 -11.68 -7.87
C LEU A 221 -13.43 -12.12 -6.42
N ALA A 222 -13.80 -11.18 -5.54
CA ALA A 222 -14.11 -11.47 -4.14
C ALA A 222 -15.33 -12.40 -4.02
N ASN A 223 -16.40 -12.15 -4.75
CA ASN A 223 -17.60 -13.01 -4.77
C ASN A 223 -17.30 -14.43 -5.27
N LYS A 224 -16.41 -14.55 -6.27
CA LYS A 224 -15.96 -15.86 -6.77
C LYS A 224 -15.14 -16.62 -5.73
N THR A 225 -14.25 -15.95 -5.01
CA THR A 225 -13.38 -16.57 -4.01
C THR A 225 -14.15 -16.92 -2.73
N PHE A 226 -15.07 -16.06 -2.30
CA PHE A 226 -15.86 -16.19 -1.06
C PHE A 226 -17.34 -16.33 -1.37
N PRO A 227 -17.80 -17.46 -1.95
CA PRO A 227 -19.16 -17.61 -2.39
C PRO A 227 -20.15 -17.48 -1.21
N GLY A 228 -21.19 -16.67 -1.39
CA GLY A 228 -22.20 -16.40 -0.38
C GLY A 228 -21.80 -15.35 0.68
N ALA A 229 -20.60 -14.80 0.63
CA ALA A 229 -20.24 -13.68 1.49
C ALA A 229 -20.90 -12.36 1.04
N ASN A 230 -21.10 -11.44 1.98
CA ASN A 230 -21.44 -10.06 1.66
C ASN A 230 -20.13 -9.31 1.33
N VAL A 231 -20.04 -8.80 0.11
CA VAL A 231 -18.87 -8.06 -0.39
C VAL A 231 -19.27 -6.60 -0.57
N THR A 232 -18.57 -5.70 0.13
CA THR A 232 -18.74 -4.25 -0.01
C THR A 232 -17.41 -3.57 -0.36
N ILE A 233 -17.49 -2.47 -1.11
CA ILE A 233 -16.35 -1.60 -1.41
C ILE A 233 -16.76 -0.17 -1.10
N ASP A 234 -16.18 0.38 -0.05
CA ASP A 234 -16.38 1.77 0.35
C ASP A 234 -15.22 2.62 -0.15
N THR A 235 -15.48 3.85 -0.58
CA THR A 235 -14.46 4.80 -1.03
C THR A 235 -14.38 6.00 -0.11
N ASN A 236 -13.18 6.53 0.05
CA ASN A 236 -12.90 7.72 0.85
C ASN A 236 -11.77 8.54 0.19
N VAL A 237 -11.59 9.76 0.64
CA VAL A 237 -10.46 10.63 0.24
C VAL A 237 -9.71 11.02 1.50
N VAL A 238 -8.39 10.82 1.49
CA VAL A 238 -7.49 11.29 2.54
C VAL A 238 -6.58 12.38 1.99
N SER A 239 -6.27 13.37 2.81
CA SER A 239 -5.49 14.55 2.38
C SER A 239 -4.44 14.92 3.42
N MET A 240 -3.33 15.49 2.96
CA MET A 240 -2.35 16.17 3.81
C MET A 240 -2.13 17.61 3.33
N ASN A 241 -1.83 18.49 4.27
CA ASN A 241 -1.46 19.89 4.01
C ASN A 241 -0.13 20.18 4.70
N GLY A 242 0.63 21.12 4.17
CA GLY A 242 1.90 21.54 4.74
C GLY A 242 2.76 22.34 3.78
N PRO A 243 4.04 22.59 4.11
CA PRO A 243 4.99 23.20 3.18
C PRO A 243 5.01 22.43 1.86
N VAL A 244 4.82 23.11 0.75
CA VAL A 244 4.55 22.47 -0.56
C VAL A 244 5.64 21.48 -0.98
N THR A 245 6.90 21.80 -0.72
CA THR A 245 8.02 20.92 -1.06
C THR A 245 7.96 19.61 -0.27
N GLN A 246 7.66 19.71 1.04
CA GLN A 246 7.50 18.52 1.88
C GLN A 246 6.31 17.67 1.43
N VAL A 247 5.17 18.30 1.11
CA VAL A 247 3.98 17.60 0.59
C VAL A 247 4.29 16.89 -0.72
N ALA A 248 5.04 17.55 -1.64
CA ALA A 248 5.43 16.98 -2.91
C ALA A 248 6.38 15.76 -2.75
N GLU A 249 7.36 15.85 -1.85
CA GLU A 249 8.28 14.75 -1.56
C GLU A 249 7.56 13.54 -0.95
N ILE A 250 6.68 13.78 0.04
CA ILE A 250 5.90 12.70 0.68
C ILE A 250 4.94 12.07 -0.34
N ALA A 251 4.26 12.88 -1.16
CA ALA A 251 3.37 12.38 -2.20
C ALA A 251 4.12 11.54 -3.25
N ALA A 252 5.26 12.03 -3.75
CA ALA A 252 6.09 11.28 -4.69
C ALA A 252 6.60 9.96 -4.10
N GLY A 253 6.96 9.96 -2.81
CA GLY A 253 7.40 8.77 -2.09
C GLY A 253 6.34 7.67 -1.98
N PHE A 254 5.08 7.95 -2.25
CA PHE A 254 4.01 6.95 -2.31
C PHE A 254 4.01 6.14 -3.62
N PHE A 255 4.55 6.69 -4.70
CA PHE A 255 4.54 6.06 -6.03
C PHE A 255 5.83 5.27 -6.29
N TYR A 256 5.71 3.97 -6.56
CA TYR A 256 6.85 3.12 -6.96
C TYR A 256 7.60 3.69 -8.17
N ALA A 257 6.88 4.31 -9.09
CA ALA A 257 7.42 4.99 -10.26
C ALA A 257 8.52 6.02 -9.92
N ALA A 258 8.37 6.74 -8.81
CA ALA A 258 9.33 7.78 -8.41
C ALA A 258 10.71 7.24 -8.03
N PHE A 259 10.83 5.95 -7.66
CA PHE A 259 12.11 5.33 -7.30
C PHE A 259 12.92 4.88 -8.52
N VAL A 260 12.28 4.75 -9.68
CA VAL A 260 12.97 4.42 -10.94
C VAL A 260 13.79 5.60 -11.46
N LEU A 261 13.42 6.83 -11.10
CA LEU A 261 14.06 8.04 -11.60
C LEU A 261 15.44 8.26 -10.99
N LYS A 262 16.39 8.73 -11.83
CA LYS A 262 17.69 9.25 -11.37
C LYS A 262 17.49 10.48 -10.47
N PRO A 263 18.40 10.73 -9.51
CA PRO A 263 18.23 11.79 -8.52
C PRO A 263 17.87 13.16 -9.10
N LYS A 264 18.62 13.65 -10.10
CA LYS A 264 18.35 14.96 -10.73
C LYS A 264 16.97 15.04 -11.39
N LYS A 265 16.54 13.95 -12.03
CA LYS A 265 15.24 13.90 -12.69
C LYS A 265 14.12 13.86 -11.65
N ARG A 266 14.34 13.12 -10.56
CA ARG A 266 13.44 13.09 -9.42
C ARG A 266 13.32 14.48 -8.76
N GLU A 267 14.41 15.22 -8.59
CA GLU A 267 14.38 16.62 -8.10
C GLU A 267 13.53 17.53 -9.00
N SER A 268 13.69 17.42 -10.33
CA SER A 268 12.86 18.18 -11.28
C SER A 268 11.39 17.81 -11.17
N MET A 269 11.07 16.53 -11.09
CA MET A 269 9.70 16.03 -10.87
C MET A 269 9.10 16.59 -9.57
N ILE A 270 9.85 16.60 -8.46
CA ILE A 270 9.39 17.17 -7.18
C ILE A 270 9.09 18.68 -7.30
N ALA A 271 9.91 19.42 -8.05
CA ALA A 271 9.67 20.84 -8.30
C ALA A 271 8.37 21.06 -9.07
N ASP A 272 8.10 20.25 -10.12
CA ASP A 272 6.86 20.35 -10.89
C ASP A 272 5.64 19.86 -10.08
N LEU A 273 5.77 18.82 -9.28
CA LEU A 273 4.73 18.40 -8.32
C LEU A 273 4.40 19.54 -7.35
N SER A 274 5.40 20.25 -6.86
CA SER A 274 5.20 21.40 -5.96
C SER A 274 4.35 22.49 -6.62
N ASN A 275 4.50 22.71 -7.93
CA ASN A 275 3.66 23.67 -8.67
C ASN A 275 2.20 23.19 -8.74
N ILE A 276 1.96 21.90 -9.01
CA ILE A 276 0.61 21.32 -9.07
C ILE A 276 -0.06 21.37 -7.70
N LEU A 277 0.67 21.04 -6.62
CA LEU A 277 0.13 20.88 -5.28
C LEU A 277 -0.06 22.19 -4.53
N THR A 278 0.49 23.32 -5.02
CA THR A 278 0.36 24.63 -4.38
C THR A 278 -1.12 25.05 -4.26
N ILE A 279 -1.52 25.47 -3.05
CA ILE A 279 -2.86 26.02 -2.74
C ILE A 279 -2.83 27.51 -2.41
N SER A 280 -1.69 28.06 -1.99
CA SER A 280 -1.52 29.49 -1.72
C SER A 280 -0.30 30.01 -2.47
N LYS A 281 -0.42 31.19 -3.07
CA LYS A 281 0.68 31.89 -3.76
C LYS A 281 1.30 32.89 -2.79
N GLU A 282 2.04 32.40 -1.81
CA GLU A 282 2.82 33.23 -0.91
C GLU A 282 4.03 33.86 -1.63
N SER A 283 4.63 34.88 -1.01
CA SER A 283 5.69 35.68 -1.61
C SER A 283 6.99 34.92 -1.88
N THR A 284 7.30 33.91 -1.07
CA THR A 284 8.49 33.08 -1.22
C THR A 284 8.10 31.60 -1.45
N TYR A 285 8.94 30.87 -2.20
CA TYR A 285 8.70 29.44 -2.49
C TYR A 285 8.65 28.61 -1.21
N ALA A 286 9.48 28.94 -0.21
CA ALA A 286 9.55 28.23 1.06
C ALA A 286 8.29 28.38 1.94
N GLU A 287 7.52 29.46 1.75
CA GLU A 287 6.30 29.75 2.52
C GLU A 287 5.03 29.19 1.86
N ARG A 288 5.16 28.71 0.63
CA ARG A 288 3.99 28.16 -0.09
C ARG A 288 3.44 26.95 0.61
N GLN A 289 2.12 26.96 0.78
CA GLN A 289 1.39 25.80 1.29
C GLN A 289 0.92 24.92 0.13
N GLY A 290 1.00 23.62 0.35
CA GLY A 290 0.56 22.60 -0.59
C GLY A 290 -0.48 21.67 0.02
N ARG A 291 -1.26 21.04 -0.86
CA ARG A 291 -2.20 19.97 -0.49
C ARG A 291 -2.06 18.82 -1.46
N PHE A 292 -1.94 17.63 -0.91
CA PHE A 292 -2.08 16.39 -1.65
C PHE A 292 -3.30 15.64 -1.13
N SER A 293 -4.12 15.10 -2.05
CA SER A 293 -5.28 14.28 -1.74
C SER A 293 -5.20 12.99 -2.54
N MET A 294 -5.49 11.86 -1.90
CA MET A 294 -5.52 10.59 -2.59
C MET A 294 -6.82 9.82 -2.32
N PRO A 295 -7.34 9.13 -3.35
CA PRO A 295 -8.50 8.28 -3.21
C PRO A 295 -8.09 6.95 -2.61
N ILE A 296 -8.90 6.44 -1.71
CA ILE A 296 -8.73 5.10 -1.11
C ILE A 296 -10.03 4.33 -1.20
N SER A 297 -9.92 3.00 -1.34
CA SER A 297 -11.07 2.10 -1.29
C SER A 297 -10.82 0.99 -0.28
N ARG A 298 -11.85 0.60 0.46
CA ARG A 298 -11.81 -0.50 1.40
C ARG A 298 -12.74 -1.61 0.94
N LEU A 299 -12.14 -2.71 0.50
CA LEU A 299 -12.87 -3.97 0.31
C LEU A 299 -13.17 -4.57 1.68
N LEU A 300 -14.40 -5.01 1.89
CA LEU A 300 -14.79 -5.80 3.04
C LEU A 300 -15.59 -7.04 2.58
N VAL A 301 -15.15 -8.20 3.03
CA VAL A 301 -15.78 -9.50 2.79
C VAL A 301 -16.21 -10.08 4.14
N VAL A 302 -17.52 -10.22 4.34
CA VAL A 302 -18.13 -10.74 5.56
C VAL A 302 -18.92 -12.00 5.22
N PRO A 303 -18.69 -13.14 5.91
CA PRO A 303 -19.49 -14.35 5.66
C PRO A 303 -20.99 -14.08 5.85
N ALA A 304 -21.83 -14.72 5.05
CA ALA A 304 -23.27 -14.69 5.29
C ALA A 304 -23.58 -15.33 6.67
N LEU A 305 -24.38 -14.65 7.46
CA LEU A 305 -24.93 -15.25 8.69
C LEU A 305 -25.83 -16.42 8.26
N LYS A 306 -25.48 -17.62 8.69
CA LYS A 306 -26.32 -18.81 8.50
C LYS A 306 -27.49 -18.80 9.46
#